data_6c592a70827567a2906d71916d180c6e
#
_entry.id   6c592a70827567a2906d71916d180c6e
#
_cell.length_a   1.000
_cell.length_b   1.000
_cell.length_c   1.000
_cell.angle_alpha   90.00
_cell.angle_beta   90.00
_cell.angle_gamma   90.00
#
_symmetry.space_group_name_H-M   'P 1'
#
loop_
_entity.id
_entity.type
_entity.pdbx_description
1 polymer ?
#
loop_
_entity_poly.entity_id
_entity_poly.type
_entity_poly.pdbx_seq_one_letter_code
_entity_poly.pdbx_strand_id
1 'polypeptide(L)'
;MRVYYDRDCDINLIKDKKVAILGYGSQGHAHALNLRDSGAQNLVVALREGSPSKKKAEGEGLKVMEIEEAASWCDLMMFTMPDELQAETYKKHVHENIKPGAAIAFAHGLNVHFGLIQPKEGLDVIMMAPKGPGHTVRGEFVKGGGVPCLVAVDKNASGKALEIGLSYCSAIGGGRS
;
A
#
# COMPACT_ATOMS: atom_id res chain seq x y z
N MET A 1 -21.75 -4.83 -8.50
CA MET A 1 -20.42 -4.22 -8.37
C MET A 1 -20.55 -2.73 -8.63
N ARG A 2 -19.93 -1.90 -7.78
CA ARG A 2 -19.93 -0.45 -7.98
C ARG A 2 -18.61 0.00 -8.59
N VAL A 3 -18.66 0.92 -9.52
CA VAL A 3 -17.48 1.50 -10.20
C VAL A 3 -17.27 2.91 -9.69
N TYR A 4 -16.01 3.23 -9.37
CA TYR A 4 -15.59 4.54 -8.88
C TYR A 4 -14.56 5.13 -9.83
N TYR A 5 -14.58 6.45 -9.97
CA TYR A 5 -13.62 7.24 -10.74
C TYR A 5 -12.94 8.26 -9.84
N ASP A 6 -11.92 8.95 -10.32
CA ASP A 6 -11.20 9.96 -9.53
C ASP A 6 -12.13 10.99 -8.88
N ARG A 7 -13.21 11.38 -9.58
CA ARG A 7 -14.24 12.32 -9.05
C ARG A 7 -14.97 11.79 -7.81
N ASP A 8 -14.96 10.47 -7.60
CA ASP A 8 -15.63 9.83 -6.47
C ASP A 8 -14.67 9.62 -5.29
N CYS A 9 -13.41 9.99 -5.44
CA CYS A 9 -12.34 9.76 -4.48
C CYS A 9 -11.80 11.08 -3.94
N ASP A 10 -11.43 11.08 -2.65
CA ASP A 10 -10.72 12.22 -2.06
C ASP A 10 -9.23 11.87 -1.95
N ILE A 11 -8.44 12.34 -2.91
CA ILE A 11 -7.01 12.07 -2.95
C ILE A 11 -6.26 12.66 -1.75
N ASN A 12 -6.81 13.69 -1.10
CA ASN A 12 -6.16 14.32 0.04
C ASN A 12 -6.07 13.39 1.26
N LEU A 13 -6.97 12.41 1.37
CA LEU A 13 -6.92 11.43 2.47
C LEU A 13 -5.58 10.70 2.49
N ILE A 14 -5.13 10.19 1.33
CA ILE A 14 -3.88 9.44 1.28
C ILE A 14 -2.65 10.35 1.24
N LYS A 15 -2.77 11.55 0.68
CA LYS A 15 -1.67 12.50 0.63
C LYS A 15 -1.20 12.94 2.02
N ASP A 16 -2.12 13.02 2.96
CA ASP A 16 -1.83 13.50 4.33
C ASP A 16 -1.46 12.35 5.28
N LYS A 17 -1.64 11.09 4.86
CA LYS A 17 -1.29 9.94 5.69
C LYS A 17 0.18 9.56 5.56
N LYS A 18 0.70 8.96 6.63
CA LYS A 18 2.02 8.33 6.64
C LYS A 18 1.88 6.96 6.00
N VAL A 19 2.40 6.79 4.80
CA VAL A 19 2.28 5.57 4.02
C VAL A 19 3.62 4.85 3.96
N ALA A 20 3.62 3.57 4.31
CA ALA A 20 4.76 2.68 4.16
C ALA A 20 4.46 1.62 3.11
N ILE A 21 5.31 1.53 2.10
CA ILE A 21 5.25 0.47 1.09
C ILE A 21 6.23 -0.63 1.53
N LEU A 22 5.69 -1.79 1.89
CA LEU A 22 6.49 -2.92 2.35
C LEU A 22 6.92 -3.77 1.15
N GLY A 23 8.21 -3.68 0.84
CA GLY A 23 8.82 -4.29 -0.35
C GLY A 23 9.03 -3.29 -1.48
N TYR A 24 9.98 -3.60 -2.36
CA TYR A 24 10.30 -2.72 -3.49
C TYR A 24 10.59 -3.52 -4.76
N GLY A 25 9.79 -4.56 -5.00
CA GLY A 25 9.73 -5.25 -6.28
C GLY A 25 8.92 -4.43 -7.30
N SER A 26 8.45 -5.08 -8.35
CA SER A 26 7.72 -4.40 -9.43
C SER A 26 6.50 -3.62 -8.94
N GLN A 27 5.67 -4.22 -8.08
CA GLN A 27 4.50 -3.53 -7.51
C GLN A 27 4.90 -2.43 -6.54
N GLY A 28 5.79 -2.71 -5.61
CA GLY A 28 6.25 -1.72 -4.62
C GLY A 28 6.86 -0.48 -5.28
N HIS A 29 7.67 -0.67 -6.30
CA HIS A 29 8.25 0.39 -7.11
C HIS A 29 7.15 1.25 -7.76
N ALA A 30 6.18 0.62 -8.42
CA ALA A 30 5.09 1.33 -9.09
C ALA A 30 4.22 2.11 -8.09
N HIS A 31 3.79 1.48 -7.00
CA HIS A 31 2.98 2.13 -5.98
C HIS A 31 3.70 3.33 -5.37
N ALA A 32 4.95 3.15 -4.95
CA ALA A 32 5.72 4.21 -4.31
C ALA A 32 5.91 5.43 -5.21
N LEU A 33 6.31 5.21 -6.47
CA LEU A 33 6.52 6.32 -7.39
C LEU A 33 5.22 7.01 -7.81
N ASN A 34 4.14 6.25 -8.01
CA ASN A 34 2.84 6.85 -8.35
C ASN A 34 2.28 7.67 -7.19
N LEU A 35 2.40 7.17 -5.96
CA LEU A 35 2.01 7.95 -4.76
C LEU A 35 2.83 9.22 -4.62
N ARG A 36 4.15 9.12 -4.80
CA ARG A 36 5.04 10.30 -4.75
C ARG A 36 4.62 11.33 -5.80
N ASP A 37 4.42 10.92 -7.03
CA ASP A 37 4.08 11.82 -8.14
C ASP A 37 2.65 12.38 -8.00
N SER A 38 1.80 11.72 -7.22
CA SER A 38 0.45 12.22 -6.87
C SER A 38 0.47 13.18 -5.67
N GLY A 39 1.63 13.40 -5.05
CA GLY A 39 1.78 14.36 -3.97
C GLY A 39 1.75 13.80 -2.56
N ALA A 40 1.90 12.48 -2.37
CA ALA A 40 2.04 11.90 -1.05
C ALA A 40 3.31 12.45 -0.37
N GLN A 41 3.14 13.09 0.79
CA GLN A 41 4.22 13.82 1.46
C GLN A 41 4.98 12.95 2.46
N ASN A 42 4.30 12.01 3.09
CA ASN A 42 4.85 11.17 4.14
C ASN A 42 4.89 9.72 3.64
N LEU A 43 5.82 9.44 2.73
CA LEU A 43 5.94 8.17 2.05
C LEU A 43 7.31 7.55 2.32
N VAL A 44 7.33 6.30 2.76
CA VAL A 44 8.56 5.53 2.94
C VAL A 44 8.43 4.16 2.30
N VAL A 45 9.57 3.58 1.96
CA VAL A 45 9.68 2.17 1.58
C VAL A 45 10.20 1.42 2.81
N ALA A 46 9.47 0.39 3.24
CA ALA A 46 9.86 -0.44 4.36
C ALA A 46 10.57 -1.69 3.85
N LEU A 47 11.80 -1.89 4.28
CA LEU A 47 12.64 -3.01 3.86
C LEU A 47 13.35 -3.61 5.06
N ARG A 48 13.62 -4.93 4.98
CA ARG A 48 14.47 -5.60 5.96
C ARG A 48 15.88 -5.02 5.91
N GLU A 49 16.58 -5.10 7.03
CA GLU A 49 18.00 -4.74 7.10
C GLU A 49 18.81 -5.52 6.05
N GLY A 50 19.71 -4.83 5.36
CA GLY A 50 20.55 -5.42 4.33
C GLY A 50 19.86 -5.72 3.01
N SER A 51 18.64 -5.27 2.80
CA SER A 51 17.93 -5.47 1.53
C SER A 51 18.67 -4.81 0.36
N PRO A 52 18.89 -5.53 -0.74
CA PRO A 52 19.53 -4.96 -1.94
C PRO A 52 18.68 -3.89 -2.62
N SER A 53 17.37 -3.84 -2.34
CA SER A 53 16.46 -2.85 -2.89
C SER A 53 16.61 -1.46 -2.28
N LYS A 54 17.30 -1.34 -1.14
CA LYS A 54 17.48 -0.05 -0.44
C LYS A 54 18.15 0.99 -1.34
N LYS A 55 19.25 0.63 -1.99
CA LYS A 55 19.98 1.54 -2.87
C LYS A 55 19.12 2.01 -4.04
N LYS A 56 18.31 1.11 -4.61
CA LYS A 56 17.40 1.43 -5.70
C LYS A 56 16.35 2.45 -5.27
N ALA A 57 15.70 2.20 -4.14
CA ALA A 57 14.68 3.11 -3.61
C ALA A 57 15.25 4.49 -3.27
N GLU A 58 16.39 4.53 -2.57
CA GLU A 58 17.07 5.79 -2.24
C GLU A 58 17.54 6.55 -3.49
N GLY A 59 18.03 5.83 -4.50
CA GLY A 59 18.45 6.41 -5.79
C GLY A 59 17.29 7.05 -6.55
N GLU A 60 16.06 6.66 -6.27
CA GLU A 60 14.85 7.26 -6.85
C GLU A 60 14.24 8.35 -5.94
N GLY A 61 14.97 8.75 -4.90
CA GLY A 61 14.57 9.82 -3.99
C GLY A 61 13.58 9.42 -2.91
N LEU A 62 13.39 8.12 -2.67
CA LEU A 62 12.49 7.62 -1.66
C LEU A 62 13.23 7.39 -0.34
N LYS A 63 12.55 7.70 0.77
CA LYS A 63 13.06 7.39 2.11
C LYS A 63 12.83 5.91 2.41
N VAL A 64 13.83 5.27 3.01
CA VAL A 64 13.76 3.86 3.42
C VAL A 64 13.80 3.76 4.93
N MET A 65 12.92 2.93 5.51
CA MET A 65 12.91 2.56 6.93
C MET A 65 12.99 1.06 7.07
N GLU A 66 13.50 0.58 8.20
CA GLU A 66 13.33 -0.81 8.58
C GLU A 66 11.86 -1.11 8.86
N ILE A 67 11.46 -2.38 8.72
CA ILE A 67 10.04 -2.76 8.78
C ILE A 67 9.40 -2.40 10.11
N GLU A 68 10.08 -2.69 11.23
CA GLU A 68 9.56 -2.40 12.57
C GLU A 68 9.36 -0.90 12.80
N GLU A 69 10.32 -0.10 12.37
CA GLU A 69 10.25 1.36 12.46
C GLU A 69 9.09 1.90 11.62
N ALA A 70 8.99 1.43 10.39
CA ALA A 70 7.90 1.82 9.49
C ALA A 70 6.52 1.44 10.03
N ALA A 71 6.39 0.24 10.62
CA ALA A 71 5.15 -0.22 11.23
C ALA A 71 4.71 0.68 12.38
N SER A 72 5.64 1.11 13.23
CA SER A 72 5.35 2.01 14.34
C SER A 72 5.01 3.43 13.89
N TRP A 73 5.49 3.83 12.73
CA TRP A 73 5.37 5.19 12.21
C TRP A 73 4.13 5.38 11.32
N CYS A 74 3.78 4.39 10.50
CA CYS A 74 2.81 4.57 9.42
C CYS A 74 1.35 4.62 9.88
N ASP A 75 0.51 5.28 9.07
CA ASP A 75 -0.95 5.21 9.17
C ASP A 75 -1.50 4.11 8.26
N LEU A 76 -0.78 3.77 7.21
CA LEU A 76 -1.12 2.70 6.28
C LEU A 76 0.14 1.99 5.83
N MET A 77 0.14 0.66 5.90
CA MET A 77 1.20 -0.19 5.36
C MET A 77 0.65 -1.06 4.23
N MET A 78 1.22 -0.87 3.03
CA MET A 78 0.85 -1.63 1.84
C MET A 78 1.85 -2.77 1.62
N PHE A 79 1.34 -4.00 1.66
CA PHE A 79 2.15 -5.22 1.45
C PHE A 79 2.28 -5.48 -0.04
N THR A 80 3.47 -5.27 -0.59
CA THR A 80 3.78 -5.50 -2.01
C THR A 80 4.84 -6.57 -2.21
N MET A 81 5.38 -7.12 -1.14
CA MET A 81 6.33 -8.23 -1.20
C MET A 81 5.65 -9.54 -1.64
N PRO A 82 6.40 -10.58 -2.03
CA PRO A 82 5.81 -11.85 -2.43
C PRO A 82 4.87 -12.44 -1.37
N ASP A 83 3.74 -13.00 -1.81
CA ASP A 83 2.67 -13.50 -0.92
C ASP A 83 3.18 -14.52 0.10
N GLU A 84 4.08 -15.41 -0.31
CA GLU A 84 4.62 -16.46 0.54
C GLU A 84 5.47 -15.94 1.72
N LEU A 85 5.93 -14.71 1.65
CA LEU A 85 6.75 -14.07 2.69
C LEU A 85 5.93 -13.17 3.62
N GLN A 86 4.71 -12.82 3.25
CA GLN A 86 3.92 -11.80 3.94
C GLN A 86 3.50 -12.23 5.35
N ALA A 87 3.04 -13.47 5.51
CA ALA A 87 2.56 -13.96 6.81
C ALA A 87 3.68 -13.96 7.87
N GLU A 88 4.86 -14.44 7.51
CA GLU A 88 6.00 -14.44 8.42
C GLU A 88 6.46 -13.03 8.75
N THR A 89 6.56 -12.17 7.76
CA THR A 89 6.95 -10.77 7.94
C THR A 89 5.95 -10.03 8.83
N TYR A 90 4.65 -10.21 8.61
CA TYR A 90 3.63 -9.63 9.47
C TYR A 90 3.80 -10.09 10.91
N LYS A 91 3.90 -11.39 11.13
CA LYS A 91 4.02 -11.97 12.46
C LYS A 91 5.26 -11.51 13.21
N LYS A 92 6.41 -11.48 12.53
CA LYS A 92 7.70 -11.17 13.17
C LYS A 92 7.96 -9.67 13.34
N HIS A 93 7.54 -8.85 12.38
CA HIS A 93 8.00 -7.47 12.27
C HIS A 93 6.89 -6.42 12.35
N VAL A 94 5.65 -6.78 12.04
CA VAL A 94 4.56 -5.81 11.95
C VAL A 94 3.58 -5.90 13.11
N HIS A 95 3.15 -7.09 13.47
CA HIS A 95 2.05 -7.30 14.42
C HIS A 95 2.24 -6.54 15.75
N GLU A 96 3.42 -6.64 16.37
CA GLU A 96 3.70 -5.99 17.65
C GLU A 96 3.98 -4.48 17.52
N ASN A 97 4.39 -4.04 16.35
CA ASN A 97 4.86 -2.68 16.11
C ASN A 97 3.82 -1.76 15.48
N ILE A 98 2.87 -2.31 14.70
CA ILE A 98 1.87 -1.49 14.01
C ILE A 98 1.04 -0.69 15.01
N LYS A 99 0.91 0.61 14.78
CA LYS A 99 0.20 1.46 15.73
C LYS A 99 -1.31 1.25 15.67
N PRO A 100 -2.02 1.43 16.81
CA PRO A 100 -3.47 1.32 16.86
C PRO A 100 -4.14 2.28 15.87
N GLY A 101 -5.18 1.80 15.20
CA GLY A 101 -5.94 2.61 14.26
C GLY A 101 -5.32 2.72 12.86
N ALA A 102 -4.17 2.12 12.64
CA ALA A 102 -3.56 2.07 11.30
C ALA A 102 -4.33 1.12 10.38
N ALA A 103 -4.01 1.19 9.08
CA ALA A 103 -4.50 0.27 8.07
C ALA A 103 -3.38 -0.62 7.57
N ILE A 104 -3.68 -1.89 7.32
CA ILE A 104 -2.84 -2.78 6.52
C ILE A 104 -3.57 -3.09 5.23
N ALA A 105 -2.82 -3.13 4.14
CA ALA A 105 -3.39 -3.29 2.81
C ALA A 105 -2.61 -4.29 1.97
N PHE A 106 -3.32 -4.96 1.07
CA PHE A 106 -2.79 -6.04 0.26
C PHE A 106 -3.22 -5.88 -1.20
N ALA A 107 -2.35 -6.28 -2.11
CA ALA A 107 -2.69 -6.37 -3.54
C ALA A 107 -3.43 -7.69 -3.89
N HIS A 108 -3.42 -8.66 -2.99
CA HIS A 108 -4.15 -9.93 -3.08
C HIS A 108 -4.82 -10.25 -1.76
N GLY A 109 -5.98 -10.89 -1.82
CA GLY A 109 -6.70 -11.34 -0.63
C GLY A 109 -6.22 -12.67 -0.04
N LEU A 110 -5.25 -13.35 -0.63
CA LEU A 110 -4.84 -14.71 -0.30
C LEU A 110 -4.56 -14.92 1.19
N ASN A 111 -3.63 -14.15 1.73
CA ASN A 111 -3.17 -14.34 3.11
C ASN A 111 -4.26 -14.04 4.15
N VAL A 112 -5.12 -13.09 3.88
CA VAL A 112 -6.24 -12.73 4.76
C VAL A 112 -7.37 -13.74 4.60
N HIS A 113 -7.74 -14.08 3.36
CA HIS A 113 -8.82 -15.01 3.06
C HIS A 113 -8.59 -16.40 3.67
N PHE A 114 -7.38 -16.93 3.59
CA PHE A 114 -7.03 -18.23 4.14
C PHE A 114 -6.54 -18.17 5.60
N GLY A 115 -6.63 -17.02 6.26
CA GLY A 115 -6.24 -16.87 7.66
C GLY A 115 -4.74 -17.02 7.94
N LEU A 116 -3.89 -16.89 6.92
CA LEU A 116 -2.43 -16.94 7.07
C LEU A 116 -1.90 -15.71 7.78
N ILE A 117 -2.55 -14.57 7.60
CA ILE A 117 -2.37 -13.36 8.39
C ILE A 117 -3.63 -13.14 9.20
N GLN A 118 -3.48 -13.05 10.52
CA GLN A 118 -4.54 -12.70 11.43
C GLN A 118 -4.29 -11.28 11.95
N PRO A 119 -4.96 -10.28 11.35
CA PRO A 119 -4.70 -8.89 11.70
C PRO A 119 -5.01 -8.62 13.16
N LYS A 120 -4.17 -7.79 13.77
CA LYS A 120 -4.41 -7.24 15.10
C LYS A 120 -5.74 -6.50 15.13
N GLU A 121 -6.48 -6.61 16.24
CA GLU A 121 -7.73 -5.85 16.40
C GLU A 121 -7.48 -4.34 16.33
N GLY A 122 -8.46 -3.62 15.83
CA GLY A 122 -8.39 -2.16 15.70
C GLY A 122 -7.70 -1.67 14.43
N LEU A 123 -7.32 -2.55 13.53
CA LEU A 123 -6.77 -2.19 12.21
C LEU A 123 -7.85 -2.21 11.14
N ASP A 124 -7.76 -1.29 10.20
CA ASP A 124 -8.43 -1.45 8.91
C ASP A 124 -7.66 -2.50 8.10
N VAL A 125 -8.38 -3.35 7.37
CA VAL A 125 -7.78 -4.34 6.47
C VAL A 125 -8.43 -4.17 5.09
N ILE A 126 -7.62 -3.80 4.12
CA ILE A 126 -8.09 -3.35 2.81
C ILE A 126 -7.33 -4.09 1.70
N MET A 127 -8.05 -4.57 0.69
CA MET A 127 -7.45 -5.03 -0.54
C MET A 127 -7.49 -3.89 -1.56
N MET A 128 -6.34 -3.57 -2.15
CA MET A 128 -6.20 -2.56 -3.20
C MET A 128 -5.35 -3.18 -4.30
N ALA A 129 -6.01 -3.71 -5.32
CA ALA A 129 -5.39 -4.60 -6.30
C ALA A 129 -5.44 -4.03 -7.72
N PRO A 130 -4.36 -3.38 -8.18
CA PRO A 130 -4.23 -3.02 -9.58
C PRO A 130 -4.29 -4.26 -10.48
N LYS A 131 -5.01 -4.18 -11.58
CA LYS A 131 -5.22 -5.29 -12.52
C LYS A 131 -4.18 -5.26 -13.64
N GLY A 132 -2.91 -5.25 -13.27
CA GLY A 132 -1.77 -5.27 -14.18
C GLY A 132 -0.46 -5.46 -13.45
N PRO A 133 0.59 -5.91 -14.15
CA PRO A 133 1.92 -5.99 -13.57
C PRO A 133 2.46 -4.60 -13.21
N GLY A 134 3.40 -4.56 -12.27
CA GLY A 134 3.92 -3.29 -11.74
C GLY A 134 4.45 -2.34 -12.80
N HIS A 135 5.17 -2.84 -13.80
CA HIS A 135 5.69 -2.00 -14.88
C HIS A 135 4.56 -1.34 -15.70
N THR A 136 3.42 -2.01 -15.85
CA THR A 136 2.23 -1.45 -16.52
C THR A 136 1.56 -0.42 -15.63
N VAL A 137 1.42 -0.71 -14.32
CA VAL A 137 0.86 0.24 -13.35
C VAL A 137 1.65 1.56 -13.39
N ARG A 138 2.96 1.49 -13.40
CA ARG A 138 3.82 2.68 -13.50
C ARG A 138 3.76 3.33 -14.89
N GLY A 139 3.88 2.54 -15.93
CA GLY A 139 3.94 3.03 -17.32
C GLY A 139 2.66 3.76 -17.74
N GLU A 140 1.50 3.21 -17.43
CA GLU A 140 0.23 3.86 -17.76
C GLU A 140 0.03 5.15 -16.96
N PHE A 141 0.44 5.15 -15.69
CA PHE A 141 0.40 6.36 -14.86
C PHE A 141 1.23 7.50 -15.46
N VAL A 142 2.45 7.21 -15.88
CA VAL A 142 3.36 8.21 -16.49
C VAL A 142 2.77 8.81 -17.77
N LYS A 143 2.02 8.00 -18.52
CA LYS A 143 1.33 8.47 -19.74
C LYS A 143 0.08 9.29 -19.47
N GLY A 144 -0.32 9.44 -18.19
CA GLY A 144 -1.53 10.15 -17.80
C GLY A 144 -2.79 9.27 -17.68
N GLY A 145 -2.65 7.97 -17.95
CA GLY A 145 -3.69 6.97 -17.75
C GLY A 145 -3.56 6.26 -16.41
N GLY A 146 -4.09 5.06 -16.33
CA GLY A 146 -4.00 4.22 -15.14
C GLY A 146 -4.50 2.81 -15.39
N VAL A 147 -4.13 1.93 -14.49
CA VAL A 147 -4.60 0.54 -14.47
C VAL A 147 -5.75 0.44 -13.47
N PRO A 148 -6.90 -0.13 -13.85
CA PRO A 148 -8.02 -0.26 -12.92
C PRO A 148 -7.65 -1.10 -11.71
N CYS A 149 -8.20 -0.73 -10.55
CA CYS A 149 -7.97 -1.42 -9.29
C CYS A 149 -9.25 -2.05 -8.77
N LEU A 150 -9.14 -3.19 -8.11
CA LEU A 150 -10.20 -3.68 -7.24
C LEU A 150 -9.95 -3.20 -5.81
N VAL A 151 -11.01 -2.76 -5.15
CA VAL A 151 -10.99 -2.36 -3.74
C VAL A 151 -11.97 -3.22 -2.97
N ALA A 152 -11.52 -3.84 -1.88
CA ALA A 152 -12.38 -4.58 -0.98
C ALA A 152 -11.96 -4.31 0.47
N VAL A 153 -12.92 -4.23 1.38
CA VAL A 153 -12.69 -4.01 2.81
C VAL A 153 -13.01 -5.29 3.57
N ASP A 154 -12.01 -5.83 4.26
CA ASP A 154 -12.21 -6.97 5.16
C ASP A 154 -12.55 -6.51 6.58
N LYS A 155 -11.83 -5.50 7.07
CA LYS A 155 -12.06 -4.89 8.40
C LYS A 155 -12.10 -3.38 8.29
N ASN A 156 -13.08 -2.78 8.96
CA ASN A 156 -13.36 -1.34 8.90
C ASN A 156 -13.40 -0.74 10.31
N ALA A 157 -12.31 -0.87 11.05
CA ALA A 157 -12.21 -0.39 12.43
C ALA A 157 -12.38 1.14 12.53
N SER A 158 -11.84 1.89 11.56
CA SER A 158 -11.95 3.35 11.52
C SER A 158 -13.31 3.86 11.06
N GLY A 159 -14.10 3.03 10.39
CA GLY A 159 -15.31 3.45 9.67
C GLY A 159 -15.03 4.13 8.31
N LYS A 160 -13.77 4.26 7.92
CA LYS A 160 -13.34 4.97 6.70
C LYS A 160 -12.47 4.13 5.77
N ALA A 161 -12.43 2.82 5.97
CA ALA A 161 -11.54 1.94 5.21
C ALA A 161 -11.78 2.01 3.70
N LEU A 162 -13.04 2.04 3.25
CA LEU A 162 -13.34 2.16 1.83
C LEU A 162 -12.85 3.49 1.24
N GLU A 163 -13.08 4.60 1.95
CA GLU A 163 -12.63 5.93 1.50
C GLU A 163 -11.10 5.99 1.38
N ILE A 164 -10.40 5.40 2.33
CA ILE A 164 -8.94 5.30 2.32
C ILE A 164 -8.47 4.46 1.13
N GLY A 165 -9.08 3.31 0.91
CA GLY A 165 -8.75 2.42 -0.21
C GLY A 165 -8.99 3.09 -1.56
N LEU A 166 -10.09 3.81 -1.73
CA LEU A 166 -10.41 4.56 -2.94
C LEU A 166 -9.39 5.69 -3.17
N SER A 167 -9.04 6.42 -2.10
CA SER A 167 -8.03 7.49 -2.17
C SER A 167 -6.67 6.96 -2.64
N TYR A 168 -6.24 5.85 -2.06
CA TYR A 168 -4.99 5.19 -2.46
C TYR A 168 -5.02 4.76 -3.92
N CYS A 169 -6.06 4.07 -4.34
CA CYS A 169 -6.20 3.59 -5.72
C CYS A 169 -6.26 4.74 -6.73
N SER A 170 -6.93 5.83 -6.39
CA SER A 170 -6.93 7.06 -7.21
C SER A 170 -5.51 7.61 -7.34
N ALA A 171 -4.76 7.67 -6.25
CA ALA A 171 -3.38 8.18 -6.24
C ALA A 171 -2.40 7.33 -7.07
N ILE A 172 -2.65 6.05 -7.24
CA ILE A 172 -1.83 5.20 -8.12
C ILE A 172 -2.35 5.10 -9.55
N GLY A 173 -3.43 5.80 -9.88
CA GLY A 173 -3.97 5.94 -11.22
C GLY A 173 -5.23 5.12 -11.50
N GLY A 174 -5.73 4.35 -10.55
CA GLY A 174 -6.86 3.44 -10.75
C GLY A 174 -8.17 4.10 -11.13
N GLY A 175 -8.37 5.35 -10.74
CA GLY A 175 -9.59 6.11 -11.04
C GLY A 175 -9.62 6.75 -12.43
N ARG A 176 -8.55 6.64 -13.20
CA ARG A 176 -8.41 7.23 -14.54
C ARG A 176 -8.84 6.31 -15.67
N SER A 177 -9.06 5.05 -15.39
CA SER A 177 -9.38 4.03 -16.39
C SER A 177 -10.88 3.83 -16.59
#